data_c83daf045b289ea33da9fb5ea87fbfa5
#
_entry.id   c83daf045b289ea33da9fb5ea87fbfa5
#
_cell.length_a   1.000
_cell.length_b   1.000
_cell.length_c   1.000
_cell.angle_alpha   90.00
_cell.angle_beta   90.00
_cell.angle_gamma   90.00
#
_symmetry.space_group_name_H-M   'P 1'
#
loop_
_entity.id
_entity.type
_entity.pdbx_description
1 polymer ?
#
loop_
_entity_poly.entity_id
_entity_poly.type
_entity_poly.pdbx_seq_one_letter_code
_entity_poly.pdbx_strand_id
1 'polypeptide(L)'
;MIRITPHPEWIKEFLDSIEPYKNKIVNNRVFREIESRTLTIEQFQGALINFYPLIESFPKYMALNLAKVPAGNSKWSRYTRYWLSTNINQERLHADWWRRFAVGFGVPSKALEEEIYPPPEIDAINHYLWRICTHSSLAEGISAANYAIEGPTGEWTKKVKSALENYRDVQGIEINEKTLEWVTAHASYDDRHPDEALEIIKAYALTKEEQEQVKQVAKRTMEYYALALDSCYEIF
;
A
#
# COMPACT_ATOMS: atom_id res chain seq x y z
N MET A 1 13.23 -17.39 1.77
CA MET A 1 12.64 -16.80 0.55
C MET A 1 11.85 -17.88 -0.19
N ILE A 2 10.65 -17.54 -0.69
CA ILE A 2 9.88 -18.43 -1.56
C ILE A 2 10.51 -18.44 -2.95
N ARG A 3 10.43 -19.60 -3.61
CA ARG A 3 10.79 -19.68 -5.01
C ARG A 3 9.59 -19.22 -5.83
N ILE A 4 9.76 -18.15 -6.60
CA ILE A 4 8.77 -17.70 -7.57
C ILE A 4 8.63 -18.77 -8.66
N THR A 5 7.40 -19.17 -8.94
CA THR A 5 7.05 -20.20 -9.90
C THR A 5 6.35 -19.59 -11.13
N PRO A 6 6.41 -20.23 -12.30
CA PRO A 6 5.66 -19.77 -13.47
C PRO A 6 4.17 -19.56 -13.10
N HIS A 7 3.59 -18.48 -13.62
CA HIS A 7 2.19 -18.18 -13.37
C HIS A 7 1.28 -19.11 -14.15
N PRO A 8 0.31 -19.79 -13.50
CA PRO A 8 -0.77 -20.49 -14.20
C PRO A 8 -1.64 -19.48 -14.97
N GLU A 9 -2.42 -19.96 -15.92
CA GLU A 9 -3.23 -19.11 -16.82
C GLU A 9 -4.13 -18.12 -16.06
N TRP A 10 -4.81 -18.57 -15.01
CA TRP A 10 -5.70 -17.72 -14.24
C TRP A 10 -4.97 -16.53 -13.52
N ILE A 11 -3.68 -16.70 -13.18
CA ILE A 11 -2.87 -15.58 -12.65
C ILE A 11 -2.55 -14.57 -13.75
N LYS A 12 -2.27 -15.02 -14.97
CA LYS A 12 -2.06 -14.10 -16.09
C LYS A 12 -3.35 -13.31 -16.39
N GLU A 13 -4.49 -14.00 -16.46
CA GLU A 13 -5.81 -13.37 -16.59
C GLU A 13 -6.11 -12.40 -15.44
N PHE A 14 -5.71 -12.75 -14.20
CA PHE A 14 -5.82 -11.87 -13.05
C PHE A 14 -4.99 -10.60 -13.26
N LEU A 15 -3.71 -10.72 -13.60
CA LEU A 15 -2.79 -9.60 -13.82
C LEU A 15 -3.30 -8.69 -14.95
N ASP A 16 -3.68 -9.26 -16.09
CA ASP A 16 -4.23 -8.51 -17.22
C ASP A 16 -5.51 -7.75 -16.83
N SER A 17 -6.34 -8.36 -15.99
CA SER A 17 -7.61 -7.78 -15.56
C SER A 17 -7.48 -6.60 -14.60
N ILE A 18 -6.39 -6.53 -13.84
CA ILE A 18 -6.15 -5.45 -12.87
C ILE A 18 -5.21 -4.37 -13.40
N GLU A 19 -4.49 -4.62 -14.49
CA GLU A 19 -3.53 -3.68 -15.07
C GLU A 19 -4.12 -2.29 -15.36
N PRO A 20 -5.35 -2.14 -15.90
CA PRO A 20 -5.97 -0.81 -16.08
C PRO A 20 -6.16 -0.05 -14.76
N TYR A 21 -6.49 -0.75 -13.67
CA TYR A 21 -6.69 -0.15 -12.34
C TYR A 21 -5.35 0.26 -11.71
N LYS A 22 -4.34 -0.59 -11.84
CA LYS A 22 -2.97 -0.28 -11.42
C LYS A 22 -2.43 0.94 -12.16
N ASN A 23 -2.60 0.99 -13.46
CA ASN A 23 -2.19 2.13 -14.30
C ASN A 23 -2.89 3.43 -13.89
N LYS A 24 -4.16 3.39 -13.48
CA LYS A 24 -4.89 4.55 -12.98
C LYS A 24 -4.25 5.09 -11.70
N ILE A 25 -3.79 4.22 -10.79
CA ILE A 25 -3.09 4.60 -9.57
C ILE A 25 -1.72 5.19 -9.91
N VAL A 26 -0.87 4.43 -10.60
CA VAL A 26 0.54 4.80 -10.88
C VAL A 26 0.65 6.09 -11.71
N ASN A 27 -0.36 6.41 -12.52
CA ASN A 27 -0.43 7.64 -13.30
C ASN A 27 -1.47 8.62 -12.73
N ASN A 28 -1.77 8.55 -11.44
CA ASN A 28 -2.70 9.48 -10.82
C ASN A 28 -2.22 10.93 -10.93
N ARG A 29 -3.18 11.85 -10.94
CA ARG A 29 -2.94 13.27 -11.08
C ARG A 29 -1.99 13.80 -9.98
N VAL A 30 -2.17 13.38 -8.75
CA VAL A 30 -1.37 13.84 -7.61
C VAL A 30 0.13 13.61 -7.82
N PHE A 31 0.53 12.48 -8.39
CA PHE A 31 1.95 12.19 -8.64
C PHE A 31 2.52 13.08 -9.75
N ARG A 32 1.77 13.36 -10.81
CA ARG A 32 2.18 14.31 -11.86
C ARG A 32 2.32 15.73 -11.31
N GLU A 33 1.46 16.12 -10.38
CA GLU A 33 1.52 17.43 -9.74
C GLU A 33 2.72 17.55 -8.79
N ILE A 34 3.10 16.45 -8.11
CA ILE A 34 4.37 16.37 -7.37
C ILE A 34 5.56 16.52 -8.31
N GLU A 35 5.58 15.77 -9.42
CA GLU A 35 6.68 15.81 -10.41
C GLU A 35 6.83 17.20 -11.04
N SER A 36 5.74 17.87 -11.35
CA SER A 36 5.74 19.22 -11.95
C SER A 36 5.82 20.36 -10.94
N ARG A 37 5.83 20.07 -9.62
CA ARG A 37 5.78 21.05 -8.51
C ARG A 37 4.58 21.99 -8.60
N THR A 38 3.46 21.51 -9.09
CA THR A 38 2.21 22.29 -9.15
C THR A 38 1.28 22.01 -7.98
N LEU A 39 1.52 20.92 -7.23
CA LEU A 39 0.86 20.67 -5.94
C LEU A 39 1.37 21.70 -4.92
N THR A 40 0.45 22.41 -4.23
CA THR A 40 0.87 23.33 -3.18
C THR A 40 1.38 22.58 -1.95
N ILE A 41 2.15 23.26 -1.10
CA ILE A 41 2.67 22.62 0.12
C ILE A 41 1.52 22.23 1.04
N GLU A 42 0.49 23.04 1.18
CA GLU A 42 -0.70 22.75 1.98
C GLU A 42 -1.44 21.51 1.46
N GLN A 43 -1.61 21.39 0.14
CA GLN A 43 -2.21 20.20 -0.48
C GLN A 43 -1.36 18.95 -0.21
N PHE A 44 -0.04 19.09 -0.29
CA PHE A 44 0.84 17.97 0.00
C PHE A 44 0.79 17.57 1.48
N GLN A 45 0.78 18.54 2.39
CA GLN A 45 0.61 18.31 3.83
C GLN A 45 -0.73 17.63 4.12
N GLY A 46 -1.82 18.09 3.48
CA GLY A 46 -3.13 17.44 3.57
C GLY A 46 -3.08 15.96 3.16
N ALA A 47 -2.45 15.65 2.03
CA ALA A 47 -2.28 14.27 1.58
C ALA A 47 -1.50 13.42 2.58
N LEU A 48 -0.42 13.94 3.15
CA LEU A 48 0.40 13.23 4.14
C LEU A 48 -0.35 12.95 5.45
N ILE A 49 -1.19 13.89 5.90
CA ILE A 49 -2.05 13.72 7.08
C ILE A 49 -3.15 12.69 6.78
N ASN A 50 -3.87 12.87 5.67
CA ASN A 50 -5.03 12.07 5.34
C ASN A 50 -4.71 10.58 5.10
N PHE A 51 -3.54 10.25 4.53
CA PHE A 51 -3.11 8.87 4.35
C PHE A 51 -2.55 8.21 5.62
N TYR A 52 -2.21 8.96 6.66
CA TYR A 52 -1.57 8.40 7.85
C TYR A 52 -2.37 7.27 8.51
N PRO A 53 -3.71 7.35 8.69
CA PRO A 53 -4.50 6.26 9.27
C PRO A 53 -4.42 4.94 8.48
N LEU A 54 -4.31 5.02 7.15
CA LEU A 54 -4.12 3.85 6.29
C LEU A 54 -2.74 3.23 6.49
N ILE A 55 -1.69 4.05 6.51
CA ILE A 55 -0.30 3.61 6.72
C ILE A 55 -0.14 2.95 8.11
N GLU A 56 -0.68 3.59 9.15
CA GLU A 56 -0.63 3.07 10.53
C GLU A 56 -1.41 1.75 10.70
N SER A 57 -2.47 1.56 9.91
CA SER A 57 -3.27 0.34 9.94
C SER A 57 -2.64 -0.83 9.17
N PHE A 58 -1.67 -0.59 8.32
CA PHE A 58 -1.16 -1.60 7.38
C PHE A 58 -0.61 -2.87 8.06
N PRO A 59 0.25 -2.81 9.08
CA PRO A 59 0.69 -3.99 9.82
C PRO A 59 -0.48 -4.72 10.52
N LYS A 60 -1.55 -4.01 10.87
CA LYS A 60 -2.75 -4.60 11.49
C LYS A 60 -3.52 -5.47 10.49
N TYR A 61 -3.64 -5.05 9.22
CA TYR A 61 -4.23 -5.88 8.15
C TYR A 61 -3.45 -7.17 7.95
N MET A 62 -2.12 -7.10 7.95
CA MET A 62 -1.27 -8.28 7.85
C MET A 62 -1.42 -9.21 9.06
N ALA A 63 -1.57 -8.66 10.26
CA ALA A 63 -1.81 -9.44 11.48
C ALA A 63 -3.16 -10.19 11.43
N LEU A 64 -4.21 -9.56 10.91
CA LEU A 64 -5.50 -10.21 10.66
C LEU A 64 -5.36 -11.35 9.64
N ASN A 65 -4.60 -11.16 8.58
CA ASN A 65 -4.31 -12.20 7.60
C ASN A 65 -3.46 -13.33 8.20
N LEU A 66 -2.50 -13.01 9.06
CA LEU A 66 -1.70 -14.00 9.80
C LEU A 66 -2.59 -14.92 10.66
N ALA A 67 -3.60 -14.36 11.32
CA ALA A 67 -4.55 -15.12 12.13
C ALA A 67 -5.39 -16.14 11.31
N LYS A 68 -5.54 -15.91 10.00
CA LYS A 68 -6.26 -16.81 9.08
C LYS A 68 -5.42 -17.96 8.52
N VAL A 69 -4.10 -17.93 8.73
CA VAL A 69 -3.24 -19.01 8.20
C VAL A 69 -3.61 -20.33 8.84
N PRO A 70 -3.93 -21.39 8.06
CA PRO A 70 -4.38 -22.66 8.61
C PRO A 70 -3.38 -23.24 9.61
N ALA A 71 -3.92 -23.88 10.66
CA ALA A 71 -3.12 -24.64 11.61
C ALA A 71 -2.38 -25.79 10.92
N GLY A 72 -1.30 -26.26 11.56
CA GLY A 72 -0.50 -27.38 11.03
C GLY A 72 0.82 -26.93 10.40
N ASN A 73 1.54 -27.92 9.89
CA ASN A 73 2.93 -27.79 9.45
C ASN A 73 3.10 -27.99 7.93
N SER A 74 2.07 -27.74 7.12
CA SER A 74 2.25 -27.74 5.67
C SER A 74 3.35 -26.76 5.27
N LYS A 75 3.99 -27.01 4.15
CA LYS A 75 5.02 -26.08 3.61
C LYS A 75 4.46 -24.66 3.49
N TRP A 76 3.26 -24.54 2.95
CA TRP A 76 2.61 -23.24 2.72
C TRP A 76 2.21 -22.55 4.03
N SER A 77 1.63 -23.26 5.01
CA SER A 77 1.28 -22.67 6.30
C SER A 77 2.51 -22.12 7.04
N ARG A 78 3.62 -22.89 7.07
CA ARG A 78 4.88 -22.42 7.69
C ARG A 78 5.45 -21.21 6.97
N TYR A 79 5.47 -21.25 5.62
CA TYR A 79 6.00 -20.17 4.82
C TYR A 79 5.17 -18.90 5.00
N THR A 80 3.85 -18.97 4.87
CA THR A 80 2.96 -17.81 4.96
C THR A 80 3.02 -17.15 6.34
N ARG A 81 3.10 -17.97 7.42
CA ARG A 81 3.32 -17.40 8.77
C ARG A 81 4.64 -16.66 8.87
N TYR A 82 5.73 -17.24 8.38
CA TYR A 82 7.04 -16.59 8.39
C TYR A 82 7.02 -15.29 7.59
N TRP A 83 6.49 -15.34 6.37
CA TRP A 83 6.41 -14.19 5.47
C TRP A 83 5.61 -13.04 6.07
N LEU A 84 4.38 -13.30 6.55
CA LEU A 84 3.55 -12.28 7.19
C LEU A 84 4.20 -11.71 8.46
N SER A 85 4.80 -12.56 9.31
CA SER A 85 5.48 -12.09 10.52
C SER A 85 6.68 -11.19 10.20
N THR A 86 7.42 -11.51 9.13
CA THR A 86 8.55 -10.69 8.67
C THR A 86 8.04 -9.34 8.14
N ASN A 87 7.01 -9.35 7.30
CA ASN A 87 6.42 -8.13 6.76
C ASN A 87 5.81 -7.25 7.86
N ILE A 88 5.08 -7.81 8.83
CA ILE A 88 4.57 -7.06 9.98
C ILE A 88 5.71 -6.33 10.72
N ASN A 89 6.86 -6.99 10.91
CA ASN A 89 8.01 -6.38 11.55
C ASN A 89 8.62 -5.22 10.73
N GLN A 90 8.57 -5.28 9.42
CA GLN A 90 9.01 -4.20 8.55
C GLN A 90 7.98 -3.06 8.54
N GLU A 91 6.72 -3.37 8.33
CA GLU A 91 5.63 -2.40 8.21
C GLU A 91 5.39 -1.58 9.48
N ARG A 92 5.68 -2.12 10.67
CA ARG A 92 5.58 -1.35 11.93
C ARG A 92 6.49 -0.11 11.95
N LEU A 93 7.55 -0.09 11.14
CA LEU A 93 8.46 1.05 11.02
C LEU A 93 7.92 2.10 10.03
N HIS A 94 7.05 1.69 9.11
CA HIS A 94 6.54 2.55 8.05
C HIS A 94 5.69 3.71 8.58
N ALA A 95 4.94 3.51 9.66
CA ALA A 95 4.21 4.58 10.33
C ALA A 95 5.14 5.66 10.86
N ASP A 96 6.26 5.28 11.51
CA ASP A 96 7.26 6.22 12.00
C ASP A 96 7.99 6.92 10.85
N TRP A 97 8.31 6.21 9.77
CA TRP A 97 8.92 6.80 8.59
C TRP A 97 7.99 7.78 7.89
N TRP A 98 6.70 7.45 7.77
CA TRP A 98 5.70 8.35 7.22
C TRP A 98 5.54 9.62 8.06
N ARG A 99 5.53 9.50 9.41
CA ARG A 99 5.52 10.66 10.32
C ARG A 99 6.73 11.56 10.07
N ARG A 100 7.94 11.00 9.95
CA ARG A 100 9.13 11.80 9.62
C ARG A 100 9.03 12.44 8.24
N PHE A 101 8.48 11.75 7.27
CA PHE A 101 8.21 12.30 5.95
C PHE A 101 7.26 13.50 6.03
N ALA A 102 6.13 13.36 6.71
CA ALA A 102 5.16 14.43 6.90
C ALA A 102 5.76 15.64 7.65
N VAL A 103 6.47 15.40 8.75
CA VAL A 103 7.15 16.47 9.52
C VAL A 103 8.22 17.16 8.66
N GLY A 104 8.98 16.42 7.86
CA GLY A 104 9.93 16.99 6.90
C GLY A 104 9.28 17.92 5.87
N PHE A 105 8.03 17.68 5.53
CA PHE A 105 7.21 18.53 4.67
C PHE A 105 6.41 19.61 5.45
N GLY A 106 6.79 19.86 6.70
CA GLY A 106 6.24 20.95 7.51
C GLY A 106 4.92 20.62 8.21
N VAL A 107 4.46 19.38 8.21
CA VAL A 107 3.29 18.94 9.00
C VAL A 107 3.66 19.00 10.49
N PRO A 108 2.88 19.69 11.34
CA PRO A 108 3.10 19.65 12.78
C PRO A 108 2.94 18.21 13.31
N SER A 109 3.91 17.72 14.11
CA SER A 109 3.84 16.33 14.63
C SER A 109 2.54 16.05 15.39
N LYS A 110 2.02 17.06 16.09
CA LYS A 110 0.76 16.99 16.82
C LYS A 110 -0.43 16.63 15.93
N ALA A 111 -0.45 17.07 14.67
CA ALA A 111 -1.52 16.76 13.73
C ALA A 111 -1.59 15.24 13.38
N LEU A 112 -0.51 14.49 13.63
CA LEU A 112 -0.44 13.03 13.43
C LEU A 112 -0.59 12.24 14.75
N GLU A 113 -0.79 12.93 15.87
CA GLU A 113 -1.03 12.34 17.21
C GLU A 113 -2.51 12.41 17.61
N GLU A 114 -3.25 13.32 17.00
CA GLU A 114 -4.68 13.49 17.19
C GLU A 114 -5.46 12.52 16.28
N GLU A 115 -6.73 12.32 16.59
CA GLU A 115 -7.61 11.51 15.72
C GLU A 115 -7.80 12.22 14.39
N ILE A 116 -7.48 11.52 13.29
CA ILE A 116 -7.57 12.06 11.93
C ILE A 116 -8.86 11.56 11.29
N TYR A 117 -9.64 12.49 10.75
CA TYR A 117 -10.84 12.23 9.97
C TYR A 117 -10.53 12.51 8.49
N PRO A 118 -10.04 11.52 7.73
CA PRO A 118 -9.69 11.73 6.33
C PRO A 118 -10.94 11.91 5.46
N PRO A 119 -10.80 12.41 4.22
CA PRO A 119 -11.87 12.39 3.23
C PRO A 119 -12.56 11.02 3.12
N PRO A 120 -13.88 10.99 2.86
CA PRO A 120 -14.64 9.73 2.80
C PRO A 120 -14.04 8.65 1.89
N GLU A 121 -13.37 9.07 0.80
CA GLU A 121 -12.73 8.16 -0.16
C GLU A 121 -11.52 7.43 0.44
N ILE A 122 -10.75 8.13 1.30
CA ILE A 122 -9.62 7.51 2.03
C ILE A 122 -10.15 6.64 3.17
N ASP A 123 -11.20 7.11 3.86
CA ASP A 123 -11.84 6.31 4.88
C ASP A 123 -12.46 5.03 4.30
N ALA A 124 -13.04 5.12 3.09
CA ALA A 124 -13.61 3.96 2.40
C ALA A 124 -12.58 2.86 2.09
N ILE A 125 -11.37 3.19 1.62
CA ILE A 125 -10.33 2.17 1.39
C ILE A 125 -9.87 1.56 2.71
N ASN A 126 -9.70 2.37 3.76
CA ASN A 126 -9.32 1.91 5.09
C ASN A 126 -10.36 0.91 5.64
N HIS A 127 -11.63 1.27 5.65
CA HIS A 127 -12.74 0.40 6.06
C HIS A 127 -12.85 -0.85 5.19
N TYR A 128 -12.64 -0.73 3.88
CA TYR A 128 -12.68 -1.88 2.98
C TYR A 128 -11.58 -2.90 3.32
N LEU A 129 -10.36 -2.44 3.55
CA LEU A 129 -9.24 -3.32 3.92
C LEU A 129 -9.48 -3.99 5.30
N TRP A 130 -9.98 -3.24 6.29
CA TRP A 130 -10.41 -3.82 7.56
C TRP A 130 -11.43 -4.93 7.36
N ARG A 131 -12.47 -4.67 6.55
CA ARG A 131 -13.52 -5.67 6.26
C ARG A 131 -12.94 -6.92 5.60
N ILE A 132 -12.13 -6.77 4.54
CA ILE A 132 -11.58 -7.91 3.80
C ILE A 132 -10.59 -8.69 4.67
N CYS A 133 -9.70 -8.01 5.36
CA CYS A 133 -8.71 -8.67 6.21
C CYS A 133 -9.33 -9.33 7.45
N THR A 134 -10.53 -8.91 7.90
CA THR A 134 -11.22 -9.54 9.02
C THR A 134 -12.12 -10.71 8.57
N HIS A 135 -12.90 -10.53 7.50
CA HIS A 135 -14.03 -11.41 7.20
C HIS A 135 -13.87 -12.29 5.95
N SER A 136 -12.96 -11.94 5.04
CA SER A 136 -12.74 -12.72 3.81
C SER A 136 -11.65 -13.79 4.01
N SER A 137 -11.44 -14.62 2.98
CA SER A 137 -10.38 -15.65 3.00
C SER A 137 -8.98 -15.05 3.11
N LEU A 138 -8.01 -15.90 3.44
CA LEU A 138 -6.59 -15.50 3.47
C LEU A 138 -6.12 -15.00 2.09
N ALA A 139 -6.48 -15.70 1.01
CA ALA A 139 -6.11 -15.31 -0.35
C ALA A 139 -6.67 -13.95 -0.74
N GLU A 140 -7.92 -13.64 -0.40
CA GLU A 140 -8.53 -12.34 -0.61
C GLU A 140 -7.83 -11.25 0.20
N GLY A 141 -7.52 -11.52 1.48
CA GLY A 141 -6.82 -10.56 2.35
C GLY A 141 -5.42 -10.22 1.84
N ILE A 142 -4.66 -11.22 1.38
CA ILE A 142 -3.33 -11.02 0.75
C ILE A 142 -3.47 -10.27 -0.58
N SER A 143 -4.46 -10.60 -1.37
CA SER A 143 -4.73 -9.92 -2.65
C SER A 143 -5.07 -8.43 -2.44
N ALA A 144 -5.88 -8.10 -1.44
CA ALA A 144 -6.28 -6.74 -1.12
C ALA A 144 -5.12 -5.91 -0.56
N ALA A 145 -4.50 -6.36 0.54
CA ALA A 145 -3.49 -5.58 1.25
C ALA A 145 -2.11 -5.69 0.58
N ASN A 146 -1.54 -6.89 0.53
CA ASN A 146 -0.15 -7.07 0.14
C ASN A 146 0.09 -6.98 -1.37
N TYR A 147 -0.91 -7.26 -2.21
CA TYR A 147 -0.74 -7.16 -3.66
C TYR A 147 -1.29 -5.85 -4.23
N ALA A 148 -2.56 -5.54 -3.97
CA ALA A 148 -3.24 -4.43 -4.63
C ALA A 148 -2.84 -3.04 -4.08
N ILE A 149 -2.28 -2.96 -2.87
CA ILE A 149 -1.73 -1.72 -2.32
C ILE A 149 -0.23 -1.63 -2.60
N GLU A 150 0.56 -2.64 -2.24
CA GLU A 150 2.02 -2.56 -2.31
C GLU A 150 2.56 -2.48 -3.74
N GLY A 151 1.98 -3.25 -4.68
CA GLY A 151 2.46 -3.26 -6.06
C GLY A 151 2.44 -1.87 -6.72
N PRO A 152 1.29 -1.18 -6.80
CA PRO A 152 1.25 0.19 -7.32
C PRO A 152 2.09 1.18 -6.51
N THR A 153 2.20 0.99 -5.17
CA THR A 153 2.98 1.88 -4.29
C THR A 153 4.46 1.85 -4.64
N GLY A 154 5.05 0.68 -4.85
CA GLY A 154 6.44 0.56 -5.30
C GLY A 154 6.69 1.24 -6.66
N GLU A 155 5.72 1.22 -7.56
CA GLU A 155 5.86 1.85 -8.87
C GLU A 155 5.76 3.38 -8.83
N TRP A 156 4.77 3.96 -8.14
CA TRP A 156 4.65 5.41 -8.09
C TRP A 156 5.73 6.07 -7.22
N THR A 157 6.20 5.42 -6.15
CA THR A 157 7.31 5.94 -5.34
C THR A 157 8.60 6.07 -6.14
N LYS A 158 8.88 5.13 -7.06
CA LYS A 158 10.01 5.24 -8.00
C LYS A 158 9.91 6.50 -8.87
N LYS A 159 8.69 6.85 -9.32
CA LYS A 159 8.46 8.05 -10.15
C LYS A 159 8.70 9.35 -9.36
N VAL A 160 8.11 9.47 -8.17
CA VAL A 160 8.13 10.72 -7.43
C VAL A 160 9.39 10.96 -6.60
N LYS A 161 10.19 9.93 -6.33
CA LYS A 161 11.36 10.02 -5.45
C LYS A 161 12.32 11.16 -5.81
N SER A 162 12.71 11.26 -7.08
CA SER A 162 13.61 12.32 -7.54
C SER A 162 12.93 13.70 -7.54
N ALA A 163 11.63 13.74 -7.77
CA ALA A 163 10.88 14.98 -7.75
C ALA A 163 10.77 15.57 -6.35
N LEU A 164 10.65 14.74 -5.32
CA LEU A 164 10.61 15.17 -3.92
C LEU A 164 11.89 15.89 -3.49
N GLU A 165 13.04 15.52 -4.03
CA GLU A 165 14.30 16.21 -3.75
C GLU A 165 14.30 17.68 -4.24
N ASN A 166 13.49 18.01 -5.23
CA ASN A 166 13.36 19.37 -5.75
C ASN A 166 12.61 20.32 -4.77
N TYR A 167 12.04 19.82 -3.69
CA TYR A 167 11.41 20.64 -2.65
C TYR A 167 12.39 21.14 -1.58
N ARG A 168 13.70 20.81 -1.68
CA ARG A 168 14.74 21.24 -0.70
C ARG A 168 14.91 22.75 -0.59
N ASP A 169 14.60 23.49 -1.64
CA ASP A 169 14.69 24.95 -1.70
C ASP A 169 13.44 25.67 -1.19
N VAL A 170 12.41 24.90 -0.78
CA VAL A 170 11.17 25.47 -0.25
C VAL A 170 11.33 25.76 1.24
N GLN A 171 11.03 26.99 1.65
CA GLN A 171 11.13 27.41 3.05
C GLN A 171 10.21 26.55 3.94
N GLY A 172 10.75 26.05 5.03
CA GLY A 172 10.02 25.23 6.00
C GLY A 172 9.97 23.73 5.64
N ILE A 173 10.59 23.32 4.52
CA ILE A 173 10.71 21.91 4.12
C ILE A 173 12.11 21.41 4.46
N GLU A 174 12.19 20.28 5.12
CA GLU A 174 13.45 19.60 5.45
C GLU A 174 13.55 18.25 4.72
N ILE A 175 14.30 18.23 3.62
CA ILE A 175 14.54 17.02 2.81
C ILE A 175 15.92 16.46 3.12
N ASN A 176 15.95 15.27 3.71
CA ASN A 176 17.17 14.50 3.97
C ASN A 176 16.86 12.99 3.86
N GLU A 177 17.87 12.14 4.06
CA GLU A 177 17.70 10.68 3.95
C GLU A 177 16.64 10.13 4.92
N LYS A 178 16.53 10.69 6.13
CA LYS A 178 15.55 10.24 7.13
C LYS A 178 14.13 10.66 6.80
N THR A 179 13.93 11.88 6.27
CA THR A 179 12.60 12.35 5.87
C THR A 179 12.10 11.61 4.63
N LEU A 180 12.98 11.19 3.73
CA LEU A 180 12.62 10.40 2.54
C LEU A 180 12.72 8.88 2.74
N GLU A 181 12.94 8.39 3.96
CA GLU A 181 13.16 6.96 4.23
C GLU A 181 12.00 6.09 3.76
N TRP A 182 10.74 6.50 4.02
CA TRP A 182 9.56 5.80 3.58
C TRP A 182 9.50 5.65 2.04
N VAL A 183 9.68 6.76 1.34
CA VAL A 183 9.67 6.78 -0.14
C VAL A 183 10.84 5.98 -0.70
N THR A 184 12.03 6.11 -0.09
CA THR A 184 13.24 5.41 -0.51
C THR A 184 13.11 3.91 -0.33
N ALA A 185 12.54 3.46 0.79
CA ALA A 185 12.28 2.05 1.03
C ALA A 185 11.39 1.47 -0.07
N HIS A 186 10.22 2.07 -0.31
CA HIS A 186 9.29 1.58 -1.33
C HIS A 186 9.83 1.68 -2.78
N ALA A 187 10.61 2.73 -3.07
CA ALA A 187 11.25 2.87 -4.39
C ALA A 187 12.41 1.91 -4.62
N SER A 188 13.03 1.41 -3.54
CA SER A 188 14.23 0.55 -3.58
C SER A 188 13.92 -0.92 -3.45
N TYR A 189 12.70 -1.30 -3.05
CA TYR A 189 12.33 -2.70 -3.00
C TYR A 189 12.55 -3.30 -4.40
N ASP A 190 13.53 -4.20 -4.46
CA ASP A 190 13.57 -5.22 -5.49
C ASP A 190 12.23 -5.94 -5.33
N ASP A 191 11.31 -5.68 -6.24
CA ASP A 191 9.87 -5.78 -6.07
C ASP A 191 9.40 -7.24 -5.99
N ARG A 192 9.91 -7.95 -4.97
CA ARG A 192 9.59 -9.36 -4.71
C ARG A 192 8.36 -9.53 -3.83
N HIS A 193 7.95 -8.51 -3.06
CA HIS A 193 6.80 -8.63 -2.18
C HIS A 193 5.50 -8.93 -2.95
N PRO A 194 5.17 -8.22 -4.05
CA PRO A 194 4.02 -8.58 -4.88
C PRO A 194 4.13 -9.98 -5.49
N ASP A 195 5.31 -10.39 -5.96
CA ASP A 195 5.53 -11.73 -6.50
C ASP A 195 5.37 -12.81 -5.42
N GLU A 196 5.89 -12.57 -4.22
CA GLU A 196 5.74 -13.50 -3.09
C GLU A 196 4.27 -13.55 -2.61
N ALA A 197 3.54 -12.42 -2.64
CA ALA A 197 2.10 -12.37 -2.39
C ALA A 197 1.33 -13.23 -3.41
N LEU A 198 1.69 -13.17 -4.71
CA LEU A 198 1.09 -14.02 -5.75
C LEU A 198 1.34 -15.50 -5.48
N GLU A 199 2.51 -15.89 -4.99
CA GLU A 199 2.77 -17.30 -4.61
C GLU A 199 1.84 -17.77 -3.47
N ILE A 200 1.58 -16.91 -2.49
CA ILE A 200 0.62 -17.21 -1.42
C ILE A 200 -0.81 -17.30 -1.98
N ILE A 201 -1.21 -16.33 -2.80
CA ILE A 201 -2.53 -16.33 -3.46
C ILE A 201 -2.73 -17.63 -4.25
N LYS A 202 -1.73 -18.05 -5.04
CA LYS A 202 -1.76 -19.34 -5.79
C LYS A 202 -1.93 -20.55 -4.87
N ALA A 203 -1.36 -20.50 -3.68
CA ALA A 203 -1.42 -21.63 -2.74
C ALA A 203 -2.75 -21.75 -2.01
N TYR A 204 -3.55 -20.69 -1.94
CA TYR A 204 -4.79 -20.66 -1.16
C TYR A 204 -6.05 -20.38 -1.99
N ALA A 205 -5.96 -19.91 -3.23
CA ALA A 205 -7.09 -19.77 -4.15
C ALA A 205 -7.12 -20.99 -5.10
N LEU A 206 -7.70 -22.09 -4.63
CA LEU A 206 -7.63 -23.39 -5.32
C LEU A 206 -8.79 -23.64 -6.29
N THR A 207 -9.94 -23.02 -6.04
CA THR A 207 -11.13 -23.16 -6.88
C THR A 207 -11.30 -21.95 -7.80
N LYS A 208 -12.05 -22.10 -8.89
CA LYS A 208 -12.39 -21.00 -9.80
C LYS A 208 -13.14 -19.87 -9.10
N GLU A 209 -13.99 -20.22 -8.15
CA GLU A 209 -14.74 -19.26 -7.35
C GLU A 209 -13.80 -18.41 -6.49
N GLU A 210 -12.88 -19.04 -5.76
CA GLU A 210 -11.86 -18.33 -4.94
C GLU A 210 -10.95 -17.46 -5.81
N GLN A 211 -10.56 -17.94 -7.00
CA GLN A 211 -9.76 -17.17 -7.96
C GLN A 211 -10.49 -15.92 -8.45
N GLU A 212 -11.80 -16.04 -8.73
CA GLU A 212 -12.60 -14.89 -9.12
C GLU A 212 -12.81 -13.91 -7.96
N GLN A 213 -13.03 -14.38 -6.73
CA GLN A 213 -13.12 -13.55 -5.53
C GLN A 213 -11.83 -12.75 -5.30
N VAL A 214 -10.66 -13.39 -5.39
CA VAL A 214 -9.35 -12.75 -5.32
C VAL A 214 -9.22 -11.62 -6.35
N LYS A 215 -9.64 -11.87 -7.60
CA LYS A 215 -9.64 -10.88 -8.68
C LYS A 215 -10.53 -9.68 -8.36
N GLN A 216 -11.77 -9.93 -7.93
CA GLN A 216 -12.73 -8.87 -7.60
C GLN A 216 -12.26 -8.00 -6.43
N VAL A 217 -11.66 -8.63 -5.41
CA VAL A 217 -11.12 -7.93 -4.25
C VAL A 217 -9.96 -7.01 -4.65
N ALA A 218 -9.01 -7.50 -5.47
CA ALA A 218 -7.90 -6.67 -5.94
C ALA A 218 -8.39 -5.47 -6.77
N LYS A 219 -9.31 -5.69 -7.71
CA LYS A 219 -9.91 -4.60 -8.50
C LYS A 219 -10.57 -3.56 -7.60
N ARG A 220 -11.40 -3.99 -6.66
CA ARG A 220 -12.11 -3.07 -5.75
C ARG A 220 -11.14 -2.30 -4.86
N THR A 221 -10.09 -2.93 -4.36
CA THR A 221 -9.04 -2.24 -3.61
C THR A 221 -8.39 -1.15 -4.44
N MET A 222 -8.00 -1.47 -5.68
CA MET A 222 -7.37 -0.50 -6.58
C MET A 222 -8.33 0.64 -7.00
N GLU A 223 -9.64 0.37 -7.15
CA GLU A 223 -10.65 1.41 -7.36
C GLU A 223 -10.72 2.38 -6.19
N TYR A 224 -10.80 1.88 -4.95
CA TYR A 224 -10.77 2.72 -3.75
C TYR A 224 -9.44 3.45 -3.60
N TYR A 225 -8.31 2.80 -3.94
CA TYR A 225 -7.02 3.47 -3.88
C TYR A 225 -6.94 4.64 -4.86
N ALA A 226 -7.44 4.48 -6.08
CA ALA A 226 -7.49 5.58 -7.04
C ALA A 226 -8.39 6.74 -6.55
N LEU A 227 -9.57 6.43 -5.98
CA LEU A 227 -10.46 7.44 -5.38
C LEU A 227 -9.79 8.16 -4.22
N ALA A 228 -9.10 7.43 -3.33
CA ALA A 228 -8.36 8.00 -2.22
C ALA A 228 -7.26 8.96 -2.69
N LEU A 229 -6.55 8.64 -3.78
CA LEU A 229 -5.55 9.53 -4.38
C LEU A 229 -6.18 10.77 -5.03
N ASP A 230 -7.37 10.65 -5.60
CA ASP A 230 -8.08 11.78 -6.24
C ASP A 230 -8.54 12.83 -5.21
N SER A 231 -8.77 12.44 -3.94
CA SER A 231 -9.27 13.31 -2.85
C SER A 231 -8.23 13.57 -1.74
N CYS A 232 -7.03 13.00 -1.81
CA CYS A 232 -6.10 12.97 -0.68
C CYS A 232 -5.63 14.35 -0.17
N TYR A 233 -5.63 15.35 -1.02
CA TYR A 233 -5.18 16.70 -0.68
C TYR A 233 -6.31 17.68 -0.30
N GLU A 234 -7.54 17.19 -0.16
CA GLU A 234 -8.62 17.98 0.38
C GLU A 234 -8.36 18.26 1.87
N ILE A 235 -8.37 19.55 2.24
CA ILE A 235 -8.20 20.01 3.62
C ILE A 235 -9.56 20.46 4.09
N PHE A 236 -10.08 19.86 5.16
CA PHE A 236 -11.34 20.23 5.81
C PHE A 236 -11.09 21.07 7.05
#